data_72bb4ca6fd525518f08a918f811a91ac
#
_entry.id   72bb4ca6fd525518f08a918f811a91ac
#
_cell.length_a   1.000
_cell.length_b   1.000
_cell.length_c   1.000
_cell.angle_alpha   90.00
_cell.angle_beta   90.00
_cell.angle_gamma   90.00
#
_symmetry.space_group_name_H-M   'P 1'
#
loop_
_entity.id
_entity.type
_entity.pdbx_description
1 polymer ?
#
loop_
_entity_poly.entity_id
_entity_poly.type
_entity_poly.pdbx_seq_one_letter_code
_entity_poly.pdbx_strand_id
1 'polypeptide(L)'
;MYKRILLAYDGSEAGQKALLDTREIAALTKAEVYLIAVMPPAAAFMGGEGYVYDKEAEDEERRQHQATLDDGLARLVEAGHRASGELVVGEAVDEITRYAKKIQADLIVVGHKHLSSWAARWWRGSVSKALIEHAPCSLLVVITQ
;
A
#
# COMPACT_ATOMS: atom_id res chain seq x y z
N MET A 1 -16.01 -15.98 3.93
CA MET A 1 -15.68 -14.83 3.08
C MET A 1 -14.65 -13.96 3.79
N TYR A 2 -14.20 -12.87 3.19
CA TYR A 2 -13.14 -12.06 3.76
C TYR A 2 -13.50 -11.43 5.10
N LYS A 3 -12.59 -11.53 6.06
CA LYS A 3 -12.74 -10.99 7.43
C LYS A 3 -11.73 -9.89 7.74
N ARG A 4 -10.55 -9.97 7.14
CA ARG A 4 -9.47 -8.97 7.32
C ARG A 4 -8.87 -8.65 5.96
N ILE A 5 -9.08 -7.42 5.53
CA ILE A 5 -8.59 -6.92 4.24
C ILE A 5 -7.41 -5.98 4.51
N LEU A 6 -6.29 -6.25 3.86
CA LEU A 6 -5.13 -5.36 3.89
C LEU A 6 -5.07 -4.58 2.58
N LEU A 7 -5.13 -3.26 2.65
CA LEU A 7 -4.94 -2.36 1.51
C LEU A 7 -3.57 -1.69 1.60
N ALA A 8 -2.73 -1.91 0.60
CA ALA A 8 -1.52 -1.12 0.43
C ALA A 8 -1.89 0.21 -0.24
N TYR A 9 -1.73 1.31 0.48
CA TYR A 9 -2.27 2.60 0.09
C TYR A 9 -1.18 3.67 -0.03
N ASP A 10 -1.10 4.31 -1.18
CA ASP A 10 -0.11 5.34 -1.49
C ASP A 10 -0.74 6.69 -1.88
N GLY A 11 -2.07 6.80 -1.87
CA GLY A 11 -2.78 8.01 -2.24
C GLY A 11 -2.83 8.29 -3.74
N SER A 12 -2.23 7.46 -4.58
CA SER A 12 -2.31 7.58 -6.04
C SER A 12 -3.74 7.38 -6.54
N GLU A 13 -4.00 7.72 -7.80
CA GLU A 13 -5.30 7.48 -8.43
C GLU A 13 -5.70 6.00 -8.34
N ALA A 14 -4.76 5.10 -8.64
CA ALA A 14 -5.00 3.67 -8.53
C ALA A 14 -5.23 3.24 -7.07
N GLY A 15 -4.49 3.82 -6.12
CA GLY A 15 -4.68 3.59 -4.69
C GLY A 15 -6.05 4.07 -4.21
N GLN A 16 -6.50 5.24 -4.67
CA GLN A 16 -7.82 5.75 -4.30
C GLN A 16 -8.94 4.88 -4.86
N LYS A 17 -8.82 4.39 -6.09
CA LYS A 17 -9.77 3.42 -6.63
C LYS A 17 -9.77 2.13 -5.83
N ALA A 18 -8.61 1.63 -5.46
CA ALA A 18 -8.47 0.44 -4.61
C ALA A 18 -9.13 0.64 -3.24
N LEU A 19 -9.05 1.85 -2.69
CA LEU A 19 -9.72 2.20 -1.44
C LEU A 19 -11.25 2.12 -1.59
N LEU A 20 -11.80 2.64 -2.69
CA LEU A 20 -13.24 2.58 -2.95
C LEU A 20 -13.71 1.13 -3.12
N ASP A 21 -13.00 0.32 -3.91
CA ASP A 21 -13.33 -1.09 -4.11
C ASP A 21 -13.23 -1.87 -2.77
N THR A 22 -12.22 -1.55 -1.97
CA THR A 22 -12.08 -2.14 -0.62
C THR A 22 -13.27 -1.82 0.28
N ARG A 23 -13.77 -0.59 0.22
CA ARG A 23 -14.98 -0.19 0.98
C ARG A 23 -16.20 -1.02 0.59
N GLU A 24 -16.41 -1.22 -0.70
CA GLU A 24 -17.53 -2.02 -1.20
C GLU A 24 -17.42 -3.47 -0.73
N ILE A 25 -16.24 -4.07 -0.85
CA ILE A 25 -16.01 -5.44 -0.37
C ILE A 25 -16.22 -5.54 1.14
N ALA A 26 -15.68 -4.58 1.90
CA ALA A 26 -15.83 -4.56 3.35
C ALA A 26 -17.30 -4.38 3.78
N ALA A 27 -18.07 -3.57 3.05
CA ALA A 27 -19.50 -3.39 3.30
C ALA A 27 -20.26 -4.70 3.12
N LEU A 28 -19.94 -5.47 2.08
CA LEU A 28 -20.58 -6.75 1.78
C LEU A 28 -20.17 -7.86 2.76
N THR A 29 -18.90 -7.90 3.15
CA THR A 29 -18.32 -8.98 3.95
C THR A 29 -18.28 -8.67 5.43
N LYS A 30 -18.46 -7.40 5.81
CA LYS A 30 -18.26 -6.87 7.17
C LYS A 30 -16.82 -7.04 7.67
N ALA A 31 -15.87 -7.05 6.75
CA ALA A 31 -14.47 -7.21 7.06
C ALA A 31 -13.90 -5.99 7.78
N GLU A 32 -12.92 -6.25 8.63
CA GLU A 32 -12.04 -5.19 9.14
C GLU A 32 -11.05 -4.81 8.05
N VAL A 33 -10.76 -3.52 7.92
CA VAL A 33 -9.82 -3.00 6.92
C VAL A 33 -8.56 -2.49 7.60
N TYR A 34 -7.43 -2.93 7.08
CA TYR A 34 -6.11 -2.49 7.53
C TYR A 34 -5.43 -1.77 6.36
N LEU A 35 -4.91 -0.58 6.62
CA LEU A 35 -4.11 0.15 5.65
C LEU A 35 -2.63 0.05 6.00
N ILE A 36 -1.80 -0.18 5.00
CA ILE A 36 -0.36 -0.08 5.14
C ILE A 36 0.16 0.94 4.14
N ALA A 37 0.94 1.90 4.63
CA ALA A 37 1.74 2.79 3.81
C ALA A 37 3.20 2.35 3.93
N VAL A 38 3.84 2.11 2.80
CA VAL A 38 5.23 1.66 2.78
C VAL A 38 6.12 2.79 2.32
N MET A 39 7.04 3.18 3.18
CA MET A 39 8.03 4.20 2.91
C MET A 39 9.36 3.55 2.48
N PRO A 40 10.08 4.11 1.50
CA PRO A 40 11.40 3.60 1.13
C PRO A 40 12.36 3.55 2.31
N PRO A 41 13.31 2.59 2.33
CA PRO A 41 14.31 2.52 3.40
C PRO A 41 15.27 3.70 3.37
N ALA A 42 15.94 3.96 4.50
CA ALA A 42 16.85 5.11 4.68
C ALA A 42 17.90 5.24 3.58
N ALA A 43 18.34 4.12 3.01
CA ALA A 43 19.32 4.12 1.92
C ALA A 43 18.85 4.91 0.69
N ALA A 44 17.53 5.02 0.46
CA ALA A 44 16.99 5.81 -0.64
C ALA A 44 17.20 7.33 -0.46
N PHE A 45 17.49 7.78 0.76
CA PHE A 45 17.73 9.19 1.09
C PHE A 45 19.20 9.52 1.22
N MET A 46 20.07 8.59 0.86
CA MET A 46 21.52 8.87 0.79
C MET A 46 21.80 9.63 -0.49
N GLY A 47 22.48 10.77 -0.36
CA GLY A 47 22.91 11.57 -1.49
C GLY A 47 23.92 10.84 -2.38
N GLY A 48 24.16 11.34 -3.59
CA GLY A 48 25.09 10.74 -4.54
C GLY A 48 26.54 10.72 -4.05
N GLU A 49 27.49 11.13 -4.89
CA GLU A 49 28.90 11.13 -4.52
C GLU A 49 29.14 11.87 -3.19
N GLY A 50 29.56 11.14 -2.16
CA GLY A 50 29.83 11.68 -0.83
C GLY A 50 28.96 11.09 0.28
N TYR A 51 27.93 10.33 -0.03
CA TYR A 51 27.11 9.56 0.93
C TYR A 51 26.58 10.37 2.12
N VAL A 52 26.09 11.58 1.86
CA VAL A 52 25.44 12.36 2.91
C VAL A 52 23.98 11.95 3.00
N TYR A 53 23.60 11.41 4.15
CA TYR A 53 22.22 11.08 4.47
C TYR A 53 21.39 12.35 4.64
N ASP A 54 20.29 12.46 3.89
CA ASP A 54 19.40 13.61 3.96
C ASP A 54 18.23 13.31 4.90
N LYS A 55 18.39 13.68 6.15
CA LYS A 55 17.37 13.49 7.18
C LYS A 55 16.11 14.32 6.91
N GLU A 56 16.28 15.53 6.37
CA GLU A 56 15.13 16.39 6.06
C GLU A 56 14.26 15.78 4.97
N ALA A 57 14.88 15.20 3.94
CA ALA A 57 14.16 14.50 2.88
C ALA A 57 13.42 13.27 3.43
N GLU A 58 14.04 12.51 4.31
CA GLU A 58 13.39 11.37 4.97
C GLU A 58 12.21 11.81 5.85
N ASP A 59 12.40 12.84 6.65
CA ASP A 59 11.34 13.37 7.53
C ASP A 59 10.14 13.89 6.71
N GLU A 60 10.40 14.53 5.56
CA GLU A 60 9.35 15.00 4.65
C GLU A 60 8.60 13.83 4.02
N GLU A 61 9.31 12.81 3.54
CA GLU A 61 8.70 11.59 3.02
C GLU A 61 7.81 10.92 4.07
N ARG A 62 8.29 10.85 5.30
CA ARG A 62 7.53 10.27 6.40
C ARG A 62 6.25 11.05 6.68
N ARG A 63 6.32 12.37 6.68
CA ARG A 63 5.13 13.23 6.86
C ARG A 63 4.11 13.03 5.76
N GLN A 64 4.57 12.96 4.50
CA GLN A 64 3.69 12.76 3.35
C GLN A 64 3.00 11.40 3.40
N HIS A 65 3.75 10.33 3.68
CA HIS A 65 3.19 8.98 3.78
C HIS A 65 2.22 8.87 4.96
N GLN A 66 2.56 9.49 6.09
CA GLN A 66 1.68 9.49 7.26
C GLN A 66 0.37 10.27 6.98
N ALA A 67 0.45 11.43 6.35
CA ALA A 67 -0.72 12.21 5.98
C ALA A 67 -1.62 11.46 5.01
N THR A 68 -1.04 10.77 4.03
CA THR A 68 -1.76 9.93 3.08
C THR A 68 -2.47 8.77 3.80
N LEU A 69 -1.79 8.10 4.71
CA LEU A 69 -2.36 7.02 5.51
C LEU A 69 -3.52 7.52 6.37
N ASP A 70 -3.33 8.64 7.05
CA ASP A 70 -4.35 9.23 7.93
C ASP A 70 -5.60 9.64 7.13
N ASP A 71 -5.43 10.22 5.95
CA ASP A 71 -6.54 10.56 5.06
C ASP A 71 -7.32 9.30 4.61
N GLY A 72 -6.61 8.26 4.22
CA GLY A 72 -7.24 6.98 3.82
C GLY A 72 -8.02 6.35 4.97
N LEU A 73 -7.45 6.34 6.17
CA LEU A 73 -8.13 5.84 7.37
C LEU A 73 -9.38 6.66 7.72
N ALA A 74 -9.29 7.99 7.64
CA ALA A 74 -10.42 8.86 7.91
C ALA A 74 -11.59 8.56 6.97
N ARG A 75 -11.33 8.37 5.69
CA ARG A 75 -12.36 8.02 4.68
C ARG A 75 -13.06 6.71 5.01
N LEU A 76 -12.31 5.70 5.48
CA LEU A 76 -12.88 4.41 5.86
C LEU A 76 -13.74 4.52 7.12
N VAL A 77 -13.25 5.23 8.14
CA VAL A 77 -13.97 5.41 9.40
C VAL A 77 -15.24 6.24 9.19
N GLU A 78 -15.19 7.32 8.40
CA GLU A 78 -16.35 8.13 8.05
C GLU A 78 -17.41 7.32 7.30
N ALA A 79 -16.99 6.33 6.53
CA ALA A 79 -17.90 5.42 5.82
C ALA A 79 -18.46 4.29 6.72
N GLY A 80 -18.10 4.27 8.01
CA GLY A 80 -18.61 3.32 8.98
C GLY A 80 -17.83 2.01 9.08
N HIS A 81 -16.63 1.93 8.47
CA HIS A 81 -15.81 0.73 8.55
C HIS A 81 -14.89 0.74 9.76
N ARG A 82 -14.63 -0.44 10.30
CA ARG A 82 -13.55 -0.63 11.27
C ARG A 82 -12.24 -0.65 10.51
N ALA A 83 -11.43 0.38 10.71
CA ALA A 83 -10.18 0.54 10.00
C ALA A 83 -9.06 0.96 10.95
N SER A 84 -7.88 0.40 10.72
CA SER A 84 -6.64 0.76 11.37
C SER A 84 -5.50 0.65 10.37
N GLY A 85 -4.34 1.20 10.69
CA GLY A 85 -3.24 1.14 9.75
C GLY A 85 -1.92 1.54 10.36
N GLU A 86 -0.86 1.36 9.58
CA GLU A 86 0.50 1.54 10.01
C GLU A 86 1.38 2.01 8.85
N LEU A 87 2.27 2.95 9.16
CA LEU A 87 3.36 3.33 8.27
C LEU A 87 4.55 2.42 8.56
N VAL A 88 5.06 1.74 7.54
CA VAL A 88 6.22 0.85 7.66
C VAL A 88 7.32 1.31 6.71
N VAL A 89 8.56 0.99 7.06
CA VAL A 89 9.74 1.32 6.27
C VAL A 89 10.37 0.04 5.74
N GLY A 90 10.62 -0.03 4.44
CA GLY A 90 11.27 -1.18 3.81
C GLY A 90 10.83 -1.37 2.35
N GLU A 91 11.09 -2.57 1.85
CA GLU A 91 10.66 -3.00 0.52
C GLU A 91 9.16 -3.34 0.53
N ALA A 92 8.44 -2.80 -0.44
CA ALA A 92 6.98 -2.90 -0.46
C ALA A 92 6.47 -4.34 -0.35
N VAL A 93 6.98 -5.25 -1.17
CA VAL A 93 6.52 -6.64 -1.17
C VAL A 93 6.78 -7.34 0.16
N ASP A 94 7.97 -7.14 0.72
CA ASP A 94 8.36 -7.76 1.99
C ASP A 94 7.50 -7.23 3.14
N GLU A 95 7.29 -5.92 3.19
CA GLU A 95 6.51 -5.30 4.25
C GLU A 95 5.02 -5.62 4.16
N ILE A 96 4.44 -5.60 2.95
CA ILE A 96 3.05 -5.99 2.72
C ILE A 96 2.84 -7.45 3.13
N THR A 97 3.72 -8.35 2.69
CA THR A 97 3.64 -9.77 3.01
C THR A 97 3.77 -10.02 4.52
N ARG A 98 4.74 -9.36 5.16
CA ARG A 98 4.95 -9.46 6.60
C ARG A 98 3.73 -8.98 7.39
N TYR A 99 3.20 -7.82 7.02
CA TYR A 99 2.04 -7.24 7.69
C TYR A 99 0.78 -8.09 7.47
N ALA A 100 0.58 -8.60 6.26
CA ALA A 100 -0.53 -9.51 5.96
C ALA A 100 -0.50 -10.76 6.86
N LYS A 101 0.68 -11.33 7.06
CA LYS A 101 0.86 -12.46 7.99
C LYS A 101 0.58 -12.07 9.44
N LYS A 102 1.09 -10.90 9.87
CA LYS A 102 0.90 -10.39 11.24
C LYS A 102 -0.57 -10.24 11.59
N ILE A 103 -1.37 -9.66 10.71
CA ILE A 103 -2.81 -9.44 10.94
C ILE A 103 -3.67 -10.63 10.53
N GLN A 104 -3.08 -11.66 9.96
CA GLN A 104 -3.80 -12.80 9.37
C GLN A 104 -4.81 -12.35 8.32
N ALA A 105 -4.37 -11.50 7.40
CA ALA A 105 -5.18 -11.02 6.30
C ALA A 105 -5.63 -12.19 5.42
N ASP A 106 -6.86 -12.12 4.94
CA ASP A 106 -7.39 -13.08 3.98
C ASP A 106 -7.59 -12.47 2.59
N LEU A 107 -7.40 -11.17 2.46
CA LEU A 107 -7.36 -10.47 1.18
C LEU A 107 -6.35 -9.31 1.25
N ILE A 108 -5.45 -9.25 0.26
CA ILE A 108 -4.60 -8.09 0.03
C ILE A 108 -5.16 -7.35 -1.18
N VAL A 109 -5.28 -6.03 -1.09
CA VAL A 109 -5.72 -5.17 -2.20
C VAL A 109 -4.59 -4.19 -2.52
N VAL A 110 -4.27 -4.06 -3.80
CA VAL A 110 -3.30 -3.09 -4.29
C VAL A 110 -3.84 -2.39 -5.53
N GLY A 111 -3.56 -1.10 -5.66
CA GLY A 111 -3.82 -0.35 -6.88
C GLY A 111 -2.67 -0.51 -7.87
N HIS A 112 -2.99 -0.59 -9.14
CA HIS A 112 -2.00 -0.67 -10.20
C HIS A 112 -2.41 0.19 -11.39
N LYS A 113 -1.54 1.11 -11.80
CA LYS A 113 -1.77 1.91 -12.99
C LYS A 113 -1.13 1.24 -14.20
N HIS A 114 -1.91 1.02 -15.25
CA HIS A 114 -1.36 0.64 -16.54
C HIS A 114 -0.59 1.81 -17.13
N LEU A 115 0.71 1.64 -17.30
CA LEU A 115 1.59 2.62 -17.92
C LEU A 115 1.73 2.29 -19.41
N SER A 116 1.90 3.32 -20.23
CA SER A 116 2.19 3.15 -21.64
C SER A 116 3.49 2.34 -21.86
N SER A 117 3.60 1.69 -22.99
CA SER A 117 4.52 0.58 -23.28
C SER A 117 5.99 0.77 -22.89
N TRP A 118 6.54 1.99 -22.92
CA TRP A 118 7.93 2.19 -22.54
C TRP A 118 8.12 2.34 -21.02
N ALA A 119 7.19 2.98 -20.35
CA ALA A 119 7.21 3.08 -18.89
C ALA A 119 6.94 1.72 -18.23
N ALA A 120 6.13 0.87 -18.86
CA ALA A 120 5.85 -0.49 -18.40
C ALA A 120 7.10 -1.37 -18.34
N ARG A 121 8.13 -1.11 -19.13
CA ARG A 121 9.40 -1.84 -19.08
C ARG A 121 10.14 -1.68 -17.77
N TRP A 122 10.07 -0.48 -17.19
CA TRP A 122 10.74 -0.18 -15.93
C TRP A 122 9.98 -0.70 -14.72
N TRP A 123 8.66 -0.85 -14.88
CA TRP A 123 7.78 -1.31 -13.81
C TRP A 123 7.40 -2.79 -13.91
N ARG A 124 8.04 -3.54 -14.79
CA ARG A 124 7.80 -4.98 -14.97
C ARG A 124 8.19 -5.85 -13.76
N GLY A 125 8.83 -5.32 -12.79
CA GLY A 125 9.05 -5.99 -11.52
C GLY A 125 8.12 -5.50 -10.45
N SER A 126 6.98 -4.90 -10.85
CA SER A 126 6.11 -4.20 -9.92
C SER A 126 5.69 -5.07 -8.74
N VAL A 127 5.38 -4.40 -7.66
CA VAL A 127 4.84 -4.96 -6.42
C VAL A 127 3.76 -6.01 -6.69
N SER A 128 2.86 -5.75 -7.64
CA SER A 128 1.75 -6.68 -7.97
C SER A 128 2.24 -8.04 -8.43
N LYS A 129 3.23 -8.10 -9.33
CA LYS A 129 3.77 -9.38 -9.81
C LYS A 129 4.44 -10.18 -8.69
N ALA A 130 5.27 -9.53 -7.91
CA ALA A 130 5.94 -10.18 -6.81
C ALA A 130 4.97 -10.61 -5.70
N LEU A 131 3.90 -9.84 -5.47
CA LEU A 131 2.85 -10.23 -4.54
C LEU A 131 2.10 -11.48 -5.00
N ILE A 132 1.86 -11.65 -6.30
CA ILE A 132 1.25 -12.88 -6.83
C ILE A 132 2.06 -14.11 -6.42
N GLU A 133 3.38 -14.01 -6.44
CA GLU A 133 4.27 -15.11 -6.08
C GLU A 133 4.40 -15.35 -4.58
N HIS A 134 4.25 -14.32 -3.75
CA HIS A 134 4.60 -14.36 -2.33
C HIS A 134 3.45 -14.08 -1.35
N ALA A 135 2.29 -13.63 -1.83
CA ALA A 135 1.18 -13.30 -0.95
C ALA A 135 0.70 -14.53 -0.15
N PRO A 136 0.46 -14.36 1.17
CA PRO A 136 -0.01 -15.48 2.00
C PRO A 136 -1.52 -15.74 1.88
N CYS A 137 -2.23 -14.96 1.06
CA CYS A 137 -3.69 -15.00 0.92
C CYS A 137 -4.11 -14.51 -0.45
N SER A 138 -5.42 -14.37 -0.68
CA SER A 138 -5.97 -13.81 -1.92
C SER A 138 -5.44 -12.41 -2.19
N LEU A 139 -5.25 -12.10 -3.46
CA LEU A 139 -4.76 -10.81 -3.93
C LEU A 139 -5.74 -10.22 -4.94
N LEU A 140 -6.18 -9.00 -4.70
CA LEU A 140 -6.94 -8.19 -5.66
C LEU A 140 -6.07 -7.05 -6.15
N VAL A 141 -5.87 -7.00 -7.45
CA VAL A 141 -5.17 -5.89 -8.11
C VAL A 141 -6.20 -5.01 -8.81
N VAL A 142 -6.37 -3.79 -8.31
CA VAL A 142 -7.30 -2.81 -8.87
C VAL A 142 -6.57 -1.98 -9.92
N ILE A 143 -7.02 -2.09 -11.16
CA ILE A 143 -6.30 -1.53 -12.31
C ILE A 143 -6.96 -0.23 -12.75
N THR A 144 -6.14 0.80 -12.96
CA THR A 144 -6.51 2.06 -13.63
C THR A 144 -5.69 2.23 -14.89
N GLN A 145 -6.21 3.01 -15.80
CA GLN A 145 -5.52 3.32 -17.06
C GLN A 145 -4.97 4.74 -17.09
#